data_ddc47e2a74f47c9de44f6b66c87508f6
#
_entry.id   ddc47e2a74f47c9de44f6b66c87508f6
#
_cell.length_a   1.000
_cell.length_b   1.000
_cell.length_c   1.000
_cell.angle_alpha   90.00
_cell.angle_beta   90.00
_cell.angle_gamma   90.00
#
_symmetry.space_group_name_H-M   'P 1'
#
loop_
_entity.id
_entity.type
_entity.pdbx_description
1 polymer ?
#
loop_
_entity_poly.entity_id
_entity_poly.type
_entity_poly.pdbx_seq_one_letter_code
_entity_poly.pdbx_strand_id
1 'polypeptide(L)'
;MLAIEESQNLSLSNLSSLTLFTGSDQGQFEVMKDQVLRQIGYDPADLNFAYFDMKEVAYKDLELELVSLPFFADEKIVILDHFVDITTAKKRFLTDDELKSFEEYLDNPSPTTKLLIFAEGKLDSKRRLVKLLKRDATVFDAMEAKEQELRQYFQKWSQKQGLQFAEKSFENLLIKSGFQFSEIQKNLLFLQSYKSGDVIEEKDIIEAIPKTLQDNIFDLTQFILAKKIDQARDLVRDLTLQGEDEIKLIAVMLGQFRTFTQVKILSEAGQTESQIISSLGTYLGRNPNPYQIKFALRDSRGISLDFLKRSISYLIETDYQIKTGVYEKGYLFEKALLQIAAEAN
;
A
#
# COMPACT_ATOMS: atom_id res chain seq x y z
N MET A 1 9.20 -0.22 14.88
CA MET A 1 9.92 -1.34 14.22
C MET A 1 8.92 -2.01 13.31
N LEU A 2 9.30 -2.41 12.13
CA LEU A 2 8.40 -3.09 11.20
C LEU A 2 8.12 -4.52 11.66
N ALA A 3 6.91 -5.05 11.43
CA ALA A 3 6.56 -6.43 11.77
C ALA A 3 7.51 -7.46 11.14
N ILE A 4 8.02 -7.18 9.94
CA ILE A 4 9.05 -7.98 9.28
C ILE A 4 10.39 -7.99 10.04
N GLU A 5 10.76 -6.90 10.73
CA GLU A 5 11.95 -6.87 11.59
C GLU A 5 11.71 -7.59 12.91
N GLU A 6 10.50 -7.50 13.49
CA GLU A 6 10.10 -8.19 14.72
C GLU A 6 10.08 -9.70 14.53
N SER A 7 9.61 -10.18 13.38
CA SER A 7 9.53 -11.60 13.04
C SER A 7 10.85 -12.20 12.52
N GLN A 8 11.92 -11.39 12.31
CA GLN A 8 13.15 -11.87 11.67
C GLN A 8 13.93 -12.96 12.43
N ASN A 9 13.66 -13.15 13.73
CA ASN A 9 14.33 -14.15 14.56
C ASN A 9 13.42 -15.33 14.91
N LEU A 10 12.24 -15.44 14.27
CA LEU A 10 11.38 -16.59 14.47
C LEU A 10 12.04 -17.87 13.96
N SER A 11 11.85 -18.95 14.70
CA SER A 11 12.32 -20.29 14.37
C SER A 11 11.38 -21.32 15.00
N LEU A 12 11.46 -22.57 14.63
CA LEU A 12 10.68 -23.66 15.23
C LEU A 12 10.82 -23.68 16.77
N SER A 13 12.02 -23.41 17.28
CA SER A 13 12.33 -23.51 18.70
C SER A 13 11.74 -22.39 19.57
N ASN A 14 11.48 -21.22 18.98
CA ASN A 14 10.92 -20.06 19.71
C ASN A 14 9.52 -19.65 19.23
N LEU A 15 8.92 -20.45 18.36
CA LEU A 15 7.56 -20.24 17.88
C LEU A 15 6.56 -20.51 18.99
N SER A 16 5.67 -19.55 19.27
CA SER A 16 4.58 -19.71 20.23
C SER A 16 3.58 -20.76 19.77
N SER A 17 2.84 -21.36 20.72
CA SER A 17 1.76 -22.30 20.40
C SER A 17 0.68 -21.69 19.51
N LEU A 18 0.47 -20.36 19.61
CA LEU A 18 -0.45 -19.60 18.77
C LEU A 18 0.24 -18.31 18.30
N THR A 19 0.35 -18.16 17.00
CA THR A 19 0.99 -16.98 16.38
C THR A 19 0.08 -16.42 15.28
N LEU A 20 -0.18 -15.12 15.33
CA LEU A 20 -1.01 -14.40 14.37
C LEU A 20 -0.19 -13.37 13.61
N PHE A 21 -0.20 -13.49 12.29
CA PHE A 21 0.35 -12.51 11.36
C PHE A 21 -0.79 -11.78 10.68
N THR A 22 -0.81 -10.45 10.74
CA THR A 22 -1.86 -9.61 10.18
C THR A 22 -1.27 -8.30 9.66
N GLY A 23 -2.09 -7.45 9.08
CA GLY A 23 -1.69 -6.10 8.70
C GLY A 23 -2.33 -5.59 7.43
N SER A 24 -2.41 -4.26 7.32
CA SER A 24 -3.00 -3.56 6.18
C SER A 24 -2.00 -3.23 5.07
N ASP A 25 -0.70 -3.28 5.35
CA ASP A 25 0.35 -3.13 4.33
C ASP A 25 0.63 -4.48 3.67
N GLN A 26 -0.01 -4.71 2.54
CA GLN A 26 0.10 -5.96 1.78
C GLN A 26 1.55 -6.29 1.41
N GLY A 27 2.33 -5.31 0.97
CA GLY A 27 3.73 -5.55 0.57
C GLY A 27 4.60 -6.02 1.73
N GLN A 28 4.44 -5.39 2.90
CA GLN A 28 5.14 -5.80 4.12
C GLN A 28 4.65 -7.17 4.60
N PHE A 29 3.33 -7.41 4.54
CA PHE A 29 2.72 -8.67 4.97
C PHE A 29 3.24 -9.86 4.17
N GLU A 30 3.24 -9.79 2.84
CA GLU A 30 3.74 -10.87 1.96
C GLU A 30 5.23 -11.18 2.22
N VAL A 31 6.06 -10.14 2.33
CA VAL A 31 7.50 -10.35 2.63
C VAL A 31 7.70 -10.96 4.01
N MET A 32 6.93 -10.54 5.02
CA MET A 32 6.95 -11.13 6.36
C MET A 32 6.54 -12.60 6.32
N LYS A 33 5.44 -12.94 5.62
CA LYS A 33 4.96 -14.32 5.46
C LYS A 33 6.02 -15.20 4.83
N ASP A 34 6.59 -14.80 3.69
CA ASP A 34 7.64 -15.55 3.00
C ASP A 34 8.90 -15.74 3.87
N GLN A 35 9.25 -14.72 4.64
CA GLN A 35 10.37 -14.78 5.56
C GLN A 35 10.11 -15.79 6.67
N VAL A 36 8.96 -15.75 7.31
CA VAL A 36 8.58 -16.65 8.42
C VAL A 36 8.52 -18.09 7.93
N LEU A 37 7.88 -18.37 6.81
CA LEU A 37 7.80 -19.73 6.24
C LEU A 37 9.21 -20.31 5.97
N ARG A 38 10.12 -19.50 5.43
CA ARG A 38 11.52 -19.94 5.26
C ARG A 38 12.25 -20.16 6.56
N GLN A 39 12.05 -19.32 7.58
CA GLN A 39 12.74 -19.42 8.87
C GLN A 39 12.29 -20.62 9.69
N ILE A 40 11.01 -21.01 9.61
CA ILE A 40 10.51 -22.22 10.25
C ILE A 40 10.82 -23.48 9.43
N GLY A 41 11.43 -23.34 8.24
CA GLY A 41 11.77 -24.47 7.36
C GLY A 41 10.53 -25.16 6.77
N TYR A 42 9.47 -24.39 6.47
CA TYR A 42 8.26 -24.97 5.88
C TYR A 42 8.57 -25.68 4.57
N ASP A 43 8.23 -26.97 4.50
CA ASP A 43 8.27 -27.81 3.32
C ASP A 43 6.90 -28.50 3.15
N PRO A 44 6.20 -28.32 2.02
CA PRO A 44 4.93 -29.01 1.77
C PRO A 44 5.01 -30.54 1.80
N ALA A 45 6.19 -31.13 1.66
CA ALA A 45 6.40 -32.58 1.73
C ALA A 45 6.66 -33.09 3.15
N ASP A 46 6.91 -32.22 4.12
CA ASP A 46 7.15 -32.58 5.51
C ASP A 46 5.80 -32.77 6.25
N LEU A 47 5.55 -33.99 6.70
CA LEU A 47 4.32 -34.38 7.41
C LEU A 47 4.12 -33.71 8.79
N ASN A 48 5.12 -33.00 9.29
CA ASN A 48 4.99 -32.17 10.49
C ASN A 48 4.30 -30.82 10.23
N PHE A 49 4.10 -30.46 8.95
CA PHE A 49 3.38 -29.25 8.54
C PHE A 49 2.06 -29.60 7.88
N ALA A 50 0.98 -28.95 8.32
CA ALA A 50 -0.30 -28.97 7.66
C ALA A 50 -0.66 -27.55 7.23
N TYR A 51 -0.81 -27.32 5.92
CA TYR A 51 -1.12 -26.01 5.34
C TYR A 51 -2.54 -25.99 4.78
N PHE A 52 -3.33 -25.03 5.22
CA PHE A 52 -4.71 -24.80 4.79
C PHE A 52 -4.87 -23.41 4.20
N ASP A 53 -5.21 -23.34 2.91
CA ASP A 53 -5.72 -22.12 2.31
C ASP A 53 -7.20 -21.98 2.68
N MET A 54 -7.51 -21.00 3.52
CA MET A 54 -8.87 -20.78 4.02
C MET A 54 -9.88 -20.41 2.94
N LYS A 55 -9.42 -20.08 1.72
CA LYS A 55 -10.30 -19.85 0.55
C LYS A 55 -10.92 -21.12 0.01
N GLU A 56 -10.28 -22.28 0.21
CA GLU A 56 -10.62 -23.54 -0.44
C GLU A 56 -10.85 -24.68 0.56
N VAL A 57 -10.48 -24.50 1.83
CA VAL A 57 -10.55 -25.56 2.85
C VAL A 57 -11.99 -25.95 3.19
N ALA A 58 -12.22 -27.25 3.34
CA ALA A 58 -13.38 -27.76 4.06
C ALA A 58 -13.07 -27.70 5.58
N TYR A 59 -13.84 -26.95 6.34
CA TYR A 59 -13.59 -26.76 7.79
C TYR A 59 -13.43 -28.07 8.56
N LYS A 60 -14.15 -29.12 8.19
CA LYS A 60 -14.04 -30.45 8.82
C LYS A 60 -12.63 -31.04 8.72
N ASP A 61 -11.93 -30.83 7.63
CA ASP A 61 -10.55 -31.32 7.44
C ASP A 61 -9.59 -30.54 8.35
N LEU A 62 -9.78 -29.23 8.45
CA LEU A 62 -9.06 -28.39 9.38
C LEU A 62 -9.31 -28.81 10.84
N GLU A 63 -10.57 -29.00 11.23
CA GLU A 63 -10.97 -29.39 12.58
C GLU A 63 -10.33 -30.74 12.99
N LEU A 64 -10.34 -31.72 12.09
CA LEU A 64 -9.67 -33.02 12.31
C LEU A 64 -8.16 -32.83 12.48
N GLU A 65 -7.54 -32.00 11.65
CA GLU A 65 -6.10 -31.75 11.75
C GLU A 65 -5.74 -31.03 13.04
N LEU A 66 -6.51 -30.06 13.50
CA LEU A 66 -6.24 -29.34 14.75
C LEU A 66 -6.19 -30.23 15.99
N VAL A 67 -6.98 -31.31 16.03
CA VAL A 67 -7.07 -32.22 17.18
C VAL A 67 -6.25 -33.50 17.02
N SER A 68 -5.78 -33.83 15.82
CA SER A 68 -4.97 -35.04 15.59
C SER A 68 -3.58 -34.89 16.22
N LEU A 69 -2.98 -36.02 16.58
CA LEU A 69 -1.62 -36.05 17.11
C LEU A 69 -0.58 -36.00 16.00
N PRO A 70 0.61 -35.44 16.25
CA PRO A 70 1.72 -35.50 15.30
C PRO A 70 2.18 -36.95 15.08
N PHE A 71 2.61 -37.28 13.85
CA PHE A 71 3.01 -38.67 13.52
C PHE A 71 4.47 -38.99 13.84
N PHE A 72 5.38 -38.03 13.60
CA PHE A 72 6.83 -38.27 13.63
C PHE A 72 7.61 -37.31 14.53
N ALA A 73 6.95 -36.36 15.15
CA ALA A 73 7.56 -35.33 16.01
C ALA A 73 6.75 -35.14 17.30
N ASP A 74 7.33 -34.44 18.26
CA ASP A 74 6.64 -34.08 19.50
C ASP A 74 5.55 -33.01 19.28
N GLU A 75 5.71 -32.18 18.28
CA GLU A 75 4.80 -31.10 17.92
C GLU A 75 4.62 -31.05 16.40
N LYS A 76 3.45 -30.61 15.96
CA LYS A 76 3.16 -30.28 14.55
C LYS A 76 2.80 -28.83 14.39
N ILE A 77 2.90 -28.33 13.16
CA ILE A 77 2.59 -26.95 12.81
C ILE A 77 1.42 -26.93 11.84
N VAL A 78 0.34 -26.27 12.24
CA VAL A 78 -0.81 -26.01 11.39
C VAL A 78 -0.76 -24.55 10.95
N ILE A 79 -0.78 -24.34 9.64
CA ILE A 79 -0.71 -23.03 9.01
C ILE A 79 -2.05 -22.73 8.37
N LEU A 80 -2.72 -21.65 8.81
CA LEU A 80 -3.93 -21.12 8.19
C LEU A 80 -3.55 -19.89 7.37
N ASP A 81 -3.69 -19.99 6.08
CA ASP A 81 -3.44 -18.86 5.17
C ASP A 81 -4.74 -18.23 4.68
N HIS A 82 -4.70 -16.95 4.36
CA HIS A 82 -5.85 -16.15 3.91
C HIS A 82 -7.04 -16.16 4.90
N PHE A 83 -6.77 -16.20 6.21
CA PHE A 83 -7.85 -16.23 7.20
C PHE A 83 -8.49 -14.84 7.37
N VAL A 84 -9.07 -14.33 6.27
CA VAL A 84 -9.68 -12.99 6.23
C VAL A 84 -10.95 -12.85 7.06
N ASP A 85 -11.56 -13.97 7.50
CA ASP A 85 -12.75 -14.00 8.34
C ASP A 85 -12.61 -13.23 9.65
N ILE A 86 -11.38 -13.05 10.15
CA ILE A 86 -11.09 -12.26 11.36
C ILE A 86 -10.79 -10.78 11.05
N THR A 87 -10.82 -10.38 9.79
CA THR A 87 -10.52 -9.01 9.35
C THR A 87 -11.78 -8.19 9.07
N THR A 88 -11.61 -6.93 8.73
CA THR A 88 -12.70 -6.05 8.28
C THR A 88 -13.12 -6.28 6.83
N ALA A 89 -12.55 -7.28 6.15
CA ALA A 89 -12.95 -7.68 4.80
C ALA A 89 -14.43 -8.11 4.76
N LYS A 90 -15.10 -7.82 3.65
CA LYS A 90 -16.50 -8.22 3.45
C LYS A 90 -16.65 -9.71 3.11
N LYS A 91 -15.61 -10.29 2.49
CA LYS A 91 -15.59 -11.70 2.09
C LYS A 91 -15.33 -12.58 3.31
N ARG A 92 -16.09 -13.66 3.41
CA ARG A 92 -15.93 -14.69 4.44
C ARG A 92 -15.88 -16.05 3.77
N PHE A 93 -15.15 -16.96 4.38
CA PHE A 93 -15.01 -18.35 3.90
C PHE A 93 -15.64 -19.35 4.87
N LEU A 94 -15.68 -19.03 6.17
CA LEU A 94 -16.29 -19.87 7.18
C LEU A 94 -17.69 -19.38 7.55
N THR A 95 -18.57 -20.32 7.85
CA THR A 95 -19.89 -20.06 8.43
C THR A 95 -19.76 -19.62 9.91
N ASP A 96 -20.83 -19.05 10.44
CA ASP A 96 -20.84 -18.62 11.85
C ASP A 96 -20.70 -19.81 12.83
N ASP A 97 -21.21 -21.00 12.48
CA ASP A 97 -21.06 -22.22 13.27
C ASP A 97 -19.61 -22.74 13.24
N GLU A 98 -18.97 -22.73 12.07
CA GLU A 98 -17.54 -23.10 11.94
C GLU A 98 -16.61 -22.14 12.69
N LEU A 99 -16.90 -20.85 12.63
CA LEU A 99 -16.16 -19.86 13.44
C LEU A 99 -16.33 -20.11 14.93
N LYS A 100 -17.53 -20.50 15.36
CA LYS A 100 -17.78 -20.83 16.76
C LYS A 100 -17.03 -22.10 17.19
N SER A 101 -17.03 -23.15 16.37
CA SER A 101 -16.23 -24.36 16.62
C SER A 101 -14.74 -24.04 16.72
N PHE A 102 -14.24 -23.14 15.88
CA PHE A 102 -12.86 -22.71 15.96
C PHE A 102 -12.57 -21.89 17.23
N GLU A 103 -13.50 -21.04 17.71
CA GLU A 103 -13.39 -20.35 18.99
C GLU A 103 -13.33 -21.34 20.16
N GLU A 104 -14.15 -22.42 20.15
CA GLU A 104 -14.16 -23.48 21.15
C GLU A 104 -12.82 -24.24 21.17
N TYR A 105 -12.21 -24.50 20.01
CA TYR A 105 -10.88 -25.07 19.91
C TYR A 105 -9.82 -24.16 20.56
N LEU A 106 -9.87 -22.85 20.31
CA LEU A 106 -8.90 -21.89 20.88
C LEU A 106 -9.02 -21.72 22.41
N ASP A 107 -10.18 -22.01 23.00
CA ASP A 107 -10.33 -22.02 24.46
C ASP A 107 -9.61 -23.23 25.11
N ASN A 108 -9.35 -24.32 24.35
CA ASN A 108 -8.58 -25.50 24.84
C ASN A 108 -7.77 -26.13 23.69
N PRO A 109 -6.73 -25.44 23.18
CA PRO A 109 -5.97 -25.92 22.05
C PRO A 109 -5.14 -27.17 22.36
N SER A 110 -4.89 -27.99 21.35
CA SER A 110 -3.99 -29.16 21.48
C SER A 110 -2.58 -28.70 21.88
N PRO A 111 -2.00 -29.27 22.96
CA PRO A 111 -0.68 -28.87 23.41
C PRO A 111 0.46 -29.28 22.47
N THR A 112 0.19 -30.20 21.51
CA THR A 112 1.15 -30.69 20.53
C THR A 112 1.00 -30.01 19.18
N THR A 113 0.11 -28.98 19.04
CA THR A 113 -0.14 -28.25 17.80
C THR A 113 0.28 -26.79 17.96
N LYS A 114 1.23 -26.35 17.13
CA LYS A 114 1.53 -24.93 16.96
C LYS A 114 0.69 -24.38 15.80
N LEU A 115 -0.09 -23.35 16.07
CA LEU A 115 -1.00 -22.75 15.10
C LEU A 115 -0.48 -21.40 14.62
N LEU A 116 -0.22 -21.29 13.31
CA LEU A 116 0.16 -20.06 12.64
C LEU A 116 -1.01 -19.57 11.79
N ILE A 117 -1.43 -18.35 12.00
CA ILE A 117 -2.54 -17.73 11.29
C ILE A 117 -2.02 -16.54 10.48
N PHE A 118 -2.19 -16.59 9.16
CA PHE A 118 -1.94 -15.47 8.24
C PHE A 118 -3.26 -14.86 7.82
N ALA A 119 -3.52 -13.62 8.28
CA ALA A 119 -4.77 -12.89 8.05
C ALA A 119 -4.45 -11.50 7.50
N GLU A 120 -4.31 -11.43 6.17
CA GLU A 120 -4.08 -10.16 5.49
C GLU A 120 -5.23 -9.17 5.73
N GLY A 121 -4.91 -7.95 6.16
CA GLY A 121 -5.86 -6.88 6.40
C GLY A 121 -5.98 -6.47 7.86
N LYS A 122 -6.84 -5.49 8.11
CA LYS A 122 -7.08 -4.95 9.46
C LYS A 122 -8.00 -5.89 10.23
N LEU A 123 -7.63 -6.29 11.45
CA LEU A 123 -8.45 -7.11 12.33
C LEU A 123 -9.75 -6.41 12.74
N ASP A 124 -10.86 -7.14 12.71
CA ASP A 124 -12.15 -6.66 13.23
C ASP A 124 -12.24 -6.87 14.76
N SER A 125 -11.82 -5.85 15.51
CA SER A 125 -11.78 -5.90 16.98
C SER A 125 -13.14 -6.11 17.66
N LYS A 126 -14.27 -6.06 16.92
CA LYS A 126 -15.60 -6.35 17.46
C LYS A 126 -15.85 -7.84 17.61
N ARG A 127 -15.16 -8.68 16.82
CA ARG A 127 -15.34 -10.14 16.82
C ARG A 127 -14.75 -10.77 18.08
N ARG A 128 -15.46 -11.76 18.64
CA ARG A 128 -14.99 -12.55 19.79
C ARG A 128 -13.69 -13.26 19.48
N LEU A 129 -13.61 -13.90 18.31
CA LEU A 129 -12.42 -14.63 17.85
C LEU A 129 -11.17 -13.72 17.84
N VAL A 130 -11.29 -12.47 17.35
CA VAL A 130 -10.16 -11.52 17.36
C VAL A 130 -9.74 -11.15 18.77
N LYS A 131 -10.68 -11.06 19.72
CA LYS A 131 -10.34 -10.79 21.14
C LYS A 131 -9.60 -11.97 21.77
N LEU A 132 -10.00 -13.21 21.47
CA LEU A 132 -9.30 -14.42 21.91
C LEU A 132 -7.89 -14.46 21.32
N LEU A 133 -7.75 -14.30 20.02
CA LEU A 133 -6.45 -14.29 19.35
C LEU A 133 -5.51 -13.20 19.92
N LYS A 134 -6.02 -11.99 20.17
CA LYS A 134 -5.22 -10.92 20.77
C LYS A 134 -4.82 -11.16 22.22
N ARG A 135 -5.58 -11.98 22.96
CA ARG A 135 -5.27 -12.37 24.32
C ARG A 135 -4.17 -13.43 24.38
N ASP A 136 -4.25 -14.43 23.49
CA ASP A 136 -3.51 -15.68 23.62
C ASP A 136 -2.37 -15.83 22.60
N ALA A 137 -2.44 -15.13 21.47
CA ALA A 137 -1.44 -15.23 20.40
C ALA A 137 -0.30 -14.22 20.54
N THR A 138 0.88 -14.62 20.07
CA THR A 138 1.91 -13.66 19.67
C THR A 138 1.48 -13.02 18.35
N VAL A 139 1.32 -11.70 18.31
CA VAL A 139 0.78 -10.97 17.14
C VAL A 139 1.86 -10.16 16.48
N PHE A 140 2.01 -10.33 15.15
CA PHE A 140 2.82 -9.51 14.27
C PHE A 140 1.90 -8.75 13.32
N ASP A 141 1.90 -7.41 13.40
CA ASP A 141 0.96 -6.56 12.67
C ASP A 141 1.71 -5.68 11.66
N ALA A 142 1.66 -6.08 10.39
CA ALA A 142 2.21 -5.34 9.25
C ALA A 142 1.32 -4.15 8.88
N MET A 143 1.26 -3.15 9.74
CA MET A 143 0.57 -1.89 9.47
C MET A 143 1.38 -1.01 8.51
N GLU A 144 0.69 -0.04 7.89
CA GLU A 144 1.35 1.00 7.10
C GLU A 144 2.47 1.65 7.93
N ALA A 145 3.69 1.54 7.42
CA ALA A 145 4.88 2.03 8.08
C ALA A 145 5.04 3.54 7.91
N LYS A 146 5.64 4.19 8.90
CA LYS A 146 6.03 5.60 8.79
C LYS A 146 7.24 5.74 7.85
N GLU A 147 7.34 6.89 7.18
CA GLU A 147 8.44 7.18 6.25
C GLU A 147 9.83 6.93 6.86
N GLN A 148 10.03 7.30 8.12
CA GLN A 148 11.30 7.08 8.80
C GLN A 148 11.61 5.60 9.00
N GLU A 149 10.61 4.76 9.28
CA GLU A 149 10.76 3.32 9.44
C GLU A 149 11.09 2.66 8.09
N LEU A 150 10.38 3.05 7.02
CA LEU A 150 10.68 2.61 5.65
C LEU A 150 12.10 2.98 5.23
N ARG A 151 12.50 4.23 5.48
CA ARG A 151 13.85 4.72 5.18
C ARG A 151 14.92 3.87 5.88
N GLN A 152 14.78 3.64 7.16
CA GLN A 152 15.74 2.86 7.95
C GLN A 152 15.78 1.38 7.50
N TYR A 153 14.63 0.79 7.27
CA TYR A 153 14.53 -0.60 6.83
C TYR A 153 15.17 -0.80 5.45
N PHE A 154 14.76 -0.01 4.46
CA PHE A 154 15.25 -0.16 3.10
C PHE A 154 16.70 0.31 2.91
N GLN A 155 17.18 1.23 3.74
CA GLN A 155 18.61 1.58 3.78
C GLN A 155 19.45 0.38 4.25
N LYS A 156 19.06 -0.29 5.34
CA LYS A 156 19.72 -1.51 5.82
C LYS A 156 19.61 -2.65 4.79
N TRP A 157 18.43 -2.79 4.19
CA TRP A 157 18.20 -3.80 3.15
C TRP A 157 19.11 -3.59 1.94
N SER A 158 19.18 -2.36 1.43
CA SER A 158 20.05 -1.99 0.31
C SER A 158 21.53 -2.29 0.61
N GLN A 159 22.00 -1.94 1.80
CA GLN A 159 23.36 -2.25 2.23
C GLN A 159 23.67 -3.75 2.26
N LYS A 160 22.72 -4.56 2.78
CA LYS A 160 22.84 -6.03 2.78
C LYS A 160 22.88 -6.62 1.36
N GLN A 161 22.20 -5.99 0.41
CA GLN A 161 22.19 -6.37 -1.00
C GLN A 161 23.36 -5.81 -1.81
N GLY A 162 24.26 -5.05 -1.16
CA GLY A 162 25.42 -4.45 -1.84
C GLY A 162 25.08 -3.25 -2.72
N LEU A 163 23.87 -2.69 -2.60
CA LEU A 163 23.45 -1.49 -3.34
C LEU A 163 24.06 -0.24 -2.69
N GLN A 164 24.71 0.58 -3.51
CA GLN A 164 25.26 1.87 -3.12
C GLN A 164 24.50 2.99 -3.84
N PHE A 165 24.15 4.05 -3.11
CA PHE A 165 23.45 5.20 -3.63
C PHE A 165 24.32 6.46 -3.50
N ALA A 166 24.31 7.30 -4.55
CA ALA A 166 24.86 8.65 -4.48
C ALA A 166 24.03 9.52 -3.50
N GLU A 167 24.61 10.66 -3.11
CA GLU A 167 23.93 11.61 -2.23
C GLU A 167 22.54 11.97 -2.78
N LYS A 168 21.51 11.89 -1.95
CA LYS A 168 20.08 12.14 -2.25
C LYS A 168 19.40 11.15 -3.19
N SER A 169 20.13 10.27 -3.89
CA SER A 169 19.50 9.33 -4.84
C SER A 169 18.57 8.35 -4.13
N PHE A 170 18.95 7.85 -2.96
CA PHE A 170 18.08 6.99 -2.16
C PHE A 170 16.79 7.70 -1.71
N GLU A 171 16.90 8.98 -1.31
CA GLU A 171 15.73 9.77 -0.95
C GLU A 171 14.79 9.98 -2.16
N ASN A 172 15.35 10.28 -3.34
CA ASN A 172 14.57 10.42 -4.58
C ASN A 172 13.85 9.12 -4.94
N LEU A 173 14.47 7.96 -4.71
CA LEU A 173 13.82 6.66 -4.89
C LEU A 173 12.61 6.50 -3.96
N LEU A 174 12.76 6.82 -2.67
CA LEU A 174 11.65 6.73 -1.70
C LEU A 174 10.50 7.65 -2.07
N ILE A 175 10.79 8.89 -2.46
CA ILE A 175 9.81 9.87 -2.93
C ILE A 175 9.07 9.33 -4.16
N LYS A 176 9.82 8.85 -5.16
CA LYS A 176 9.27 8.33 -6.41
C LYS A 176 8.42 7.07 -6.20
N SER A 177 8.75 6.26 -5.19
CA SER A 177 7.97 5.10 -4.76
C SER A 177 6.76 5.48 -3.87
N GLY A 178 6.53 6.78 -3.63
CA GLY A 178 5.41 7.27 -2.80
C GLY A 178 5.44 6.78 -1.36
N PHE A 179 6.61 6.37 -0.84
CA PHE A 179 6.76 5.74 0.47
C PHE A 179 5.86 4.52 0.68
N GLN A 180 5.56 3.78 -0.38
CA GLN A 180 4.85 2.51 -0.30
C GLN A 180 5.85 1.36 -0.25
N PHE A 181 5.70 0.46 0.73
CA PHE A 181 6.64 -0.64 0.95
C PHE A 181 6.86 -1.48 -0.31
N SER A 182 5.77 -1.91 -0.96
CA SER A 182 5.82 -2.73 -2.17
C SER A 182 6.52 -2.04 -3.35
N GLU A 183 6.26 -0.73 -3.55
CA GLU A 183 6.87 0.02 -4.64
C GLU A 183 8.35 0.29 -4.40
N ILE A 184 8.75 0.58 -3.15
CA ILE A 184 10.17 0.72 -2.80
C ILE A 184 10.91 -0.59 -3.06
N GLN A 185 10.36 -1.71 -2.58
CA GLN A 185 10.95 -3.04 -2.78
C GLN A 185 11.11 -3.39 -4.25
N LYS A 186 10.04 -3.25 -5.03
CA LYS A 186 10.03 -3.49 -6.47
C LYS A 186 11.08 -2.66 -7.20
N ASN A 187 11.14 -1.37 -6.91
CA ASN A 187 12.09 -0.46 -7.54
C ASN A 187 13.54 -0.76 -7.13
N LEU A 188 13.79 -1.17 -5.88
CA LEU A 188 15.11 -1.60 -5.43
C LEU A 188 15.57 -2.89 -6.11
N LEU A 189 14.71 -3.88 -6.24
CA LEU A 189 15.00 -5.13 -6.96
C LEU A 189 15.28 -4.87 -8.44
N PHE A 190 14.53 -3.96 -9.05
CA PHE A 190 14.76 -3.55 -10.43
C PHE A 190 16.12 -2.86 -10.59
N LEU A 191 16.44 -1.88 -9.73
CA LEU A 191 17.72 -1.16 -9.76
C LEU A 191 18.91 -2.09 -9.50
N GLN A 192 18.76 -3.10 -8.66
CA GLN A 192 19.78 -4.13 -8.43
C GLN A 192 20.14 -4.87 -9.70
N SER A 193 19.14 -5.18 -10.53
CA SER A 193 19.34 -5.84 -11.83
C SER A 193 19.82 -4.87 -12.91
N TYR A 194 19.36 -3.61 -12.87
CA TYR A 194 19.68 -2.58 -13.85
C TYR A 194 21.14 -2.12 -13.75
N LYS A 195 21.66 -1.99 -12.53
CA LYS A 195 23.01 -1.46 -12.29
C LYS A 195 23.79 -2.34 -11.30
N SER A 196 24.28 -3.49 -11.78
CA SER A 196 25.02 -4.44 -10.97
C SER A 196 26.40 -3.88 -10.56
N GLY A 197 26.55 -3.58 -9.28
CA GLY A 197 27.87 -3.26 -8.67
C GLY A 197 28.31 -1.79 -8.73
N ASP A 198 27.59 -0.94 -9.44
CA ASP A 198 27.90 0.50 -9.51
C ASP A 198 27.04 1.34 -8.55
N VAL A 199 27.50 2.56 -8.28
CA VAL A 199 26.73 3.53 -7.48
C VAL A 199 25.51 4.00 -8.27
N ILE A 200 24.32 3.89 -7.67
CA ILE A 200 23.05 4.33 -8.23
C ILE A 200 22.95 5.86 -8.08
N GLU A 201 22.93 6.55 -9.20
CA GLU A 201 22.80 7.99 -9.28
C GLU A 201 21.34 8.43 -9.53
N GLU A 202 21.07 9.72 -9.38
CA GLU A 202 19.72 10.26 -9.64
C GLU A 202 19.25 10.02 -11.07
N LYS A 203 20.15 10.11 -12.06
CA LYS A 203 19.86 9.81 -13.47
C LYS A 203 19.36 8.38 -13.67
N ASP A 204 19.96 7.40 -12.96
CA ASP A 204 19.58 6.00 -13.06
C ASP A 204 18.15 5.79 -12.54
N ILE A 205 17.76 6.50 -11.47
CA ILE A 205 16.39 6.45 -10.93
C ILE A 205 15.39 7.07 -11.90
N ILE A 206 15.76 8.18 -12.56
CA ILE A 206 14.89 8.86 -13.52
C ILE A 206 14.69 8.01 -14.78
N GLU A 207 15.74 7.38 -15.28
CA GLU A 207 15.71 6.57 -16.50
C GLU A 207 15.11 5.18 -16.28
N ALA A 208 15.47 4.54 -15.18
CA ALA A 208 15.11 3.16 -14.90
C ALA A 208 13.69 2.99 -14.33
N ILE A 209 13.25 3.91 -13.49
CA ILE A 209 11.93 3.82 -12.85
C ILE A 209 10.91 4.64 -13.63
N PRO A 210 9.89 4.02 -14.22
CA PRO A 210 8.86 4.72 -14.98
C PRO A 210 8.16 5.79 -14.14
N LYS A 211 7.68 6.85 -14.79
CA LYS A 211 6.80 7.82 -14.15
C LYS A 211 5.49 7.14 -13.75
N THR A 212 5.02 7.43 -12.55
CA THR A 212 3.68 7.04 -12.13
C THR A 212 2.63 7.88 -12.86
N LEU A 213 1.38 7.43 -12.87
CA LEU A 213 0.28 8.26 -13.39
C LEU A 213 0.18 9.60 -12.64
N GLN A 214 0.47 9.60 -11.34
CA GLN A 214 0.52 10.82 -10.53
C GLN A 214 1.59 11.80 -11.03
N ASP A 215 2.80 11.31 -11.36
CA ASP A 215 3.88 12.14 -11.91
C ASP A 215 3.49 12.71 -13.27
N ASN A 216 2.89 11.90 -14.14
CA ASN A 216 2.42 12.34 -15.44
C ASN A 216 1.32 13.41 -15.34
N ILE A 217 0.37 13.25 -14.40
CA ILE A 217 -0.67 14.27 -14.17
C ILE A 217 -0.07 15.53 -13.54
N PHE A 218 0.98 15.40 -12.74
CA PHE A 218 1.72 16.56 -12.26
C PHE A 218 2.33 17.34 -13.43
N ASP A 219 3.04 16.65 -14.33
CA ASP A 219 3.62 17.28 -15.53
C ASP A 219 2.54 17.91 -16.41
N LEU A 220 1.41 17.20 -16.63
CA LEU A 220 0.27 17.72 -17.37
C LEU A 220 -0.24 19.05 -16.77
N THR A 221 -0.37 19.08 -15.44
CA THR A 221 -0.78 20.30 -14.74
C THR A 221 0.23 21.43 -14.92
N GLN A 222 1.53 21.14 -14.85
CA GLN A 222 2.57 22.14 -15.12
C GLN A 222 2.54 22.67 -16.56
N PHE A 223 2.32 21.79 -17.54
CA PHE A 223 2.18 22.22 -18.94
C PHE A 223 0.98 23.16 -19.13
N ILE A 224 -0.17 22.84 -18.50
CA ILE A 224 -1.38 23.67 -18.58
C ILE A 224 -1.15 25.04 -17.93
N LEU A 225 -0.56 25.06 -16.72
CA LEU A 225 -0.25 26.29 -15.99
C LEU A 225 0.75 27.17 -16.75
N ALA A 226 1.69 26.55 -17.47
CA ALA A 226 2.66 27.25 -18.31
C ALA A 226 2.12 27.56 -19.73
N LYS A 227 0.84 27.28 -20.02
CA LYS A 227 0.20 27.42 -21.33
C LYS A 227 0.88 26.67 -22.48
N LYS A 228 1.58 25.58 -22.15
CA LYS A 228 2.26 24.69 -23.11
C LYS A 228 1.30 23.63 -23.64
N ILE A 229 0.31 24.07 -24.42
CA ILE A 229 -0.84 23.24 -24.80
C ILE A 229 -0.43 22.03 -25.64
N ASP A 230 0.51 22.22 -26.59
CA ASP A 230 0.96 21.09 -27.41
C ASP A 230 1.62 19.99 -26.62
N GLN A 231 2.45 20.35 -25.62
CA GLN A 231 3.05 19.38 -24.70
C GLN A 231 2.01 18.68 -23.81
N ALA A 232 0.98 19.40 -23.38
CA ALA A 232 -0.13 18.82 -22.63
C ALA A 232 -0.91 17.80 -23.47
N ARG A 233 -1.20 18.12 -24.74
CA ARG A 233 -1.87 17.23 -25.69
C ARG A 233 -1.06 15.98 -25.99
N ASP A 234 0.23 16.14 -26.26
CA ASP A 234 1.12 15.02 -26.54
C ASP A 234 1.18 14.07 -25.34
N LEU A 235 1.29 14.59 -24.12
CA LEU A 235 1.29 13.76 -22.91
C LEU A 235 -0.04 13.01 -22.73
N VAL A 236 -1.18 13.66 -22.93
CA VAL A 236 -2.49 13.00 -22.85
C VAL A 236 -2.60 11.89 -23.90
N ARG A 237 -2.18 12.15 -25.13
CA ARG A 237 -2.17 11.15 -26.20
C ARG A 237 -1.30 9.95 -25.83
N ASP A 238 -0.09 10.18 -25.32
CA ASP A 238 0.82 9.12 -24.94
C ASP A 238 0.26 8.27 -23.80
N LEU A 239 -0.37 8.89 -22.80
CA LEU A 239 -1.05 8.18 -21.70
C LEU A 239 -2.22 7.35 -22.21
N THR A 240 -3.02 7.88 -23.13
CA THR A 240 -4.15 7.15 -23.74
C THR A 240 -3.65 5.96 -24.57
N LEU A 241 -2.56 6.11 -25.32
CA LEU A 241 -1.91 5.02 -26.05
C LEU A 241 -1.35 3.93 -25.13
N GLN A 242 -0.96 4.29 -23.91
CA GLN A 242 -0.55 3.36 -22.85
C GLN A 242 -1.74 2.66 -22.16
N GLY A 243 -2.98 2.98 -22.55
CA GLY A 243 -4.20 2.37 -22.02
C GLY A 243 -4.84 3.11 -20.83
N GLU A 244 -4.36 4.32 -20.52
CA GLU A 244 -5.01 5.15 -19.50
C GLU A 244 -6.30 5.77 -20.06
N ASP A 245 -7.38 5.68 -19.27
CA ASP A 245 -8.69 6.24 -19.64
C ASP A 245 -8.79 7.71 -19.20
N GLU A 246 -9.38 8.57 -20.02
CA GLU A 246 -9.55 10.00 -19.73
C GLU A 246 -10.33 10.24 -18.43
N ILE A 247 -11.29 9.40 -18.10
CA ILE A 247 -12.02 9.50 -16.81
C ILE A 247 -11.05 9.32 -15.63
N LYS A 248 -10.09 8.37 -15.76
CA LYS A 248 -9.04 8.16 -14.76
C LYS A 248 -8.09 9.34 -14.69
N LEU A 249 -7.69 9.90 -15.83
CA LEU A 249 -6.85 11.12 -15.89
C LEU A 249 -7.55 12.29 -15.18
N ILE A 250 -8.84 12.53 -15.48
CA ILE A 250 -9.66 13.55 -14.82
C ILE A 250 -9.72 13.31 -13.31
N ALA A 251 -9.95 12.07 -12.85
CA ALA A 251 -10.06 11.76 -11.44
C ALA A 251 -8.77 12.05 -10.66
N VAL A 252 -7.60 11.70 -11.24
CA VAL A 252 -6.29 11.97 -10.63
C VAL A 252 -6.02 13.48 -10.62
N MET A 253 -6.32 14.18 -11.70
CA MET A 253 -6.17 15.64 -11.81
C MET A 253 -7.07 16.39 -10.83
N LEU A 254 -8.32 15.96 -10.66
CA LEU A 254 -9.23 16.47 -9.63
C LEU A 254 -8.66 16.28 -8.22
N GLY A 255 -8.07 15.11 -7.94
CA GLY A 255 -7.38 14.84 -6.68
C GLY A 255 -6.26 15.83 -6.41
N GLN A 256 -5.45 16.12 -7.42
CA GLN A 256 -4.35 17.08 -7.32
C GLN A 256 -4.84 18.51 -7.06
N PHE A 257 -5.80 19.02 -7.85
CA PHE A 257 -6.34 20.36 -7.65
C PHE A 257 -7.06 20.51 -6.30
N ARG A 258 -7.76 19.47 -5.83
CA ARG A 258 -8.33 19.46 -4.47
C ARG A 258 -7.26 19.56 -3.41
N THR A 259 -6.18 18.81 -3.53
CA THR A 259 -5.04 18.88 -2.59
C THR A 259 -4.43 20.28 -2.60
N PHE A 260 -4.20 20.89 -3.76
CA PHE A 260 -3.70 22.26 -3.89
C PHE A 260 -4.64 23.26 -3.20
N THR A 261 -5.95 23.11 -3.41
CA THR A 261 -6.96 23.98 -2.80
C THR A 261 -6.96 23.87 -1.28
N GLN A 262 -6.97 22.65 -0.75
CA GLN A 262 -6.98 22.38 0.70
C GLN A 262 -5.72 22.92 1.37
N VAL A 263 -4.55 22.60 0.80
CA VAL A 263 -3.25 23.05 1.32
C VAL A 263 -3.16 24.57 1.29
N LYS A 264 -3.63 25.21 0.22
CA LYS A 264 -3.61 26.67 0.07
C LYS A 264 -4.50 27.35 1.11
N ILE A 265 -5.74 26.87 1.31
CA ILE A 265 -6.66 27.38 2.32
C ILE A 265 -6.04 27.31 3.72
N LEU A 266 -5.46 26.16 4.08
CA LEU A 266 -4.86 25.96 5.40
C LEU A 266 -3.57 26.80 5.56
N SER A 267 -2.79 26.94 4.50
CA SER A 267 -1.58 27.80 4.51
C SER A 267 -1.93 29.28 4.63
N GLU A 268 -2.97 29.77 3.93
CA GLU A 268 -3.47 31.14 4.05
C GLU A 268 -4.09 31.42 5.44
N ALA A 269 -4.58 30.37 6.11
CA ALA A 269 -5.01 30.44 7.52
C ALA A 269 -3.81 30.41 8.50
N GLY A 270 -2.57 30.45 8.03
CA GLY A 270 -1.36 30.52 8.86
C GLY A 270 -0.88 29.19 9.42
N GLN A 271 -1.41 28.05 8.95
CA GLN A 271 -0.96 26.74 9.42
C GLN A 271 0.44 26.38 8.85
N THR A 272 1.27 25.79 9.70
CA THR A 272 2.54 25.20 9.29
C THR A 272 2.33 23.88 8.52
N GLU A 273 3.35 23.41 7.79
CA GLU A 273 3.30 22.13 7.06
C GLU A 273 2.83 20.98 7.96
N SER A 274 3.38 20.85 9.17
CA SER A 274 3.00 19.80 10.12
C SER A 274 1.55 19.91 10.58
N GLN A 275 1.04 21.14 10.79
CA GLN A 275 -0.35 21.37 11.15
C GLN A 275 -1.29 21.04 9.99
N ILE A 276 -0.91 21.35 8.75
CA ILE A 276 -1.66 21.01 7.53
C ILE A 276 -1.78 19.48 7.39
N ILE A 277 -0.67 18.76 7.57
CA ILE A 277 -0.68 17.28 7.53
C ILE A 277 -1.65 16.72 8.58
N SER A 278 -1.58 17.22 9.82
CA SER A 278 -2.46 16.76 10.91
C SER A 278 -3.93 17.09 10.64
N SER A 279 -4.23 18.32 10.17
CA SER A 279 -5.59 18.77 9.86
C SER A 279 -6.21 17.93 8.73
N LEU A 280 -5.45 17.69 7.66
CA LEU A 280 -5.88 16.86 6.54
C LEU A 280 -5.99 15.38 6.94
N GLY A 281 -5.10 14.89 7.81
CA GLY A 281 -5.18 13.54 8.36
C GLY A 281 -6.48 13.30 9.12
N THR A 282 -6.87 14.24 9.97
CA THR A 282 -8.13 14.20 10.70
C THR A 282 -9.35 14.24 9.75
N TYR A 283 -9.31 15.09 8.74
CA TYR A 283 -10.40 15.24 7.77
C TYR A 283 -10.55 14.01 6.85
N LEU A 284 -9.45 13.46 6.37
CA LEU A 284 -9.44 12.33 5.42
C LEU A 284 -9.54 10.96 6.11
N GLY A 285 -9.40 10.89 7.43
CA GLY A 285 -9.33 9.64 8.18
C GLY A 285 -8.05 8.82 7.94
N ARG A 286 -7.07 9.42 7.26
CA ARG A 286 -5.74 8.86 7.01
C ARG A 286 -4.71 9.99 6.90
N ASN A 287 -3.47 9.73 7.28
CA ASN A 287 -2.42 10.73 7.11
C ASN A 287 -2.08 10.89 5.62
N PRO A 288 -2.11 12.12 5.08
CA PRO A 288 -1.62 12.38 3.74
C PRO A 288 -0.10 12.22 3.71
N ASN A 289 0.43 11.86 2.54
CA ASN A 289 1.88 11.79 2.34
C ASN A 289 2.50 13.19 2.53
N PRO A 290 3.43 13.38 3.50
CA PRO A 290 4.06 14.68 3.79
C PRO A 290 4.74 15.31 2.56
N TYR A 291 5.34 14.51 1.68
CA TYR A 291 5.97 15.02 0.46
C TYR A 291 4.93 15.58 -0.51
N GLN A 292 3.78 14.94 -0.67
CA GLN A 292 2.68 15.49 -1.48
C GLN A 292 2.22 16.85 -0.95
N ILE A 293 2.13 17.00 0.37
CA ILE A 293 1.78 18.28 1.00
C ILE A 293 2.86 19.32 0.78
N LYS A 294 4.12 18.97 0.94
CA LYS A 294 5.26 19.86 0.69
C LYS A 294 5.30 20.34 -0.76
N PHE A 295 5.12 19.44 -1.72
CA PHE A 295 5.01 19.82 -3.14
C PHE A 295 3.79 20.67 -3.41
N ALA A 296 2.61 20.32 -2.85
CA ALA A 296 1.41 21.12 -3.01
C ALA A 296 1.57 22.53 -2.43
N LEU A 297 2.25 22.68 -1.30
CA LEU A 297 2.58 24.00 -0.72
C LEU A 297 3.46 24.84 -1.64
N ARG A 298 4.47 24.22 -2.24
CA ARG A 298 5.38 24.89 -3.18
C ARG A 298 4.64 25.33 -4.44
N ASP A 299 3.92 24.40 -5.06
CA ASP A 299 3.37 24.55 -6.40
C ASP A 299 2.08 25.38 -6.43
N SER A 300 1.32 25.39 -5.32
CA SER A 300 0.11 26.23 -5.20
C SER A 300 0.39 27.68 -4.81
N ARG A 301 1.62 28.08 -4.47
CA ARG A 301 1.93 29.45 -4.02
C ARG A 301 1.51 30.51 -5.01
N GLY A 302 1.82 30.31 -6.30
CA GLY A 302 1.52 31.27 -7.39
C GLY A 302 0.10 31.14 -7.96
N ILE A 303 -0.73 30.24 -7.46
CA ILE A 303 -2.05 29.92 -8.03
C ILE A 303 -3.13 30.51 -7.11
N SER A 304 -4.14 31.22 -7.66
CA SER A 304 -5.23 31.77 -6.87
C SER A 304 -6.25 30.70 -6.47
N LEU A 305 -6.93 30.89 -5.33
CA LEU A 305 -8.01 29.99 -4.92
C LEU A 305 -9.17 29.96 -5.91
N ASP A 306 -9.46 31.09 -6.54
CA ASP A 306 -10.54 31.19 -7.53
C ASP A 306 -10.21 30.42 -8.80
N PHE A 307 -8.96 30.47 -9.25
CA PHE A 307 -8.50 29.63 -10.36
C PHE A 307 -8.64 28.13 -10.03
N LEU A 308 -8.18 27.71 -8.85
CA LEU A 308 -8.29 26.31 -8.42
C LEU A 308 -9.74 25.84 -8.36
N LYS A 309 -10.65 26.65 -7.82
CA LYS A 309 -12.08 26.33 -7.76
C LYS A 309 -12.70 26.21 -9.16
N ARG A 310 -12.38 27.13 -10.06
CA ARG A 310 -12.88 27.06 -11.45
C ARG A 310 -12.33 25.85 -12.18
N SER A 311 -11.04 25.55 -12.02
CA SER A 311 -10.42 24.36 -12.62
C SER A 311 -11.09 23.07 -12.13
N ILE A 312 -11.38 22.96 -10.84
CA ILE A 312 -12.15 21.85 -10.27
C ILE A 312 -13.54 21.76 -10.87
N SER A 313 -14.23 22.90 -11.06
CA SER A 313 -15.57 22.93 -11.67
C SER A 313 -15.55 22.46 -13.12
N TYR A 314 -14.57 22.87 -13.92
CA TYR A 314 -14.41 22.40 -15.30
C TYR A 314 -14.19 20.89 -15.37
N LEU A 315 -13.34 20.35 -14.50
CA LEU A 315 -13.07 18.90 -14.47
C LEU A 315 -14.30 18.09 -14.00
N ILE A 316 -15.05 18.58 -13.01
CA ILE A 316 -16.30 17.93 -12.53
C ILE A 316 -17.35 17.94 -13.65
N GLU A 317 -17.55 19.08 -14.32
CA GLU A 317 -18.50 19.19 -15.42
C GLU A 317 -18.10 18.27 -16.59
N THR A 318 -16.82 18.18 -16.88
CA THR A 318 -16.30 17.28 -17.92
C THR A 318 -16.53 15.82 -17.58
N ASP A 319 -16.25 15.39 -16.33
CA ASP A 319 -16.52 14.04 -15.86
C ASP A 319 -18.01 13.69 -15.97
N TYR A 320 -18.88 14.63 -15.59
CA TYR A 320 -20.32 14.49 -15.73
C TYR A 320 -20.78 14.34 -17.18
N GLN A 321 -20.29 15.21 -18.08
CA GLN A 321 -20.64 15.18 -19.51
C GLN A 321 -20.19 13.88 -20.17
N ILE A 322 -19.00 13.36 -19.83
CA ILE A 322 -18.51 12.07 -20.32
C ILE A 322 -19.43 10.93 -19.85
N LYS A 323 -19.74 10.87 -18.55
CA LYS A 323 -20.58 9.82 -17.96
C LYS A 323 -22.03 9.85 -18.44
N THR A 324 -22.52 11.00 -18.86
CA THR A 324 -23.86 11.15 -19.46
C THR A 324 -23.89 11.02 -20.97
N GLY A 325 -22.74 10.79 -21.60
CA GLY A 325 -22.67 10.54 -23.05
C GLY A 325 -22.92 11.76 -23.92
N VAL A 326 -22.63 12.97 -23.43
CA VAL A 326 -22.90 14.23 -24.19
C VAL A 326 -22.03 14.32 -25.44
N TYR A 327 -20.73 13.99 -25.29
CA TYR A 327 -19.76 13.99 -26.38
C TYR A 327 -18.67 12.93 -26.12
N GLU A 328 -17.81 12.75 -27.13
CA GLU A 328 -16.63 11.89 -27.07
C GLU A 328 -15.67 12.38 -25.97
N LYS A 329 -15.15 11.43 -25.18
CA LYS A 329 -14.42 11.70 -23.93
C LYS A 329 -13.10 12.46 -24.14
N GLY A 330 -12.33 12.14 -25.19
CA GLY A 330 -11.08 12.82 -25.50
C GLY A 330 -11.30 14.27 -25.84
N TYR A 331 -12.35 14.58 -26.65
CA TYR A 331 -12.71 15.96 -26.98
C TYR A 331 -13.12 16.76 -25.74
N LEU A 332 -13.94 16.19 -24.86
CA LEU A 332 -14.39 16.88 -23.64
C LEU A 332 -13.22 17.14 -22.69
N PHE A 333 -12.33 16.18 -22.56
CA PHE A 333 -11.15 16.35 -21.72
C PHE A 333 -10.21 17.42 -22.25
N GLU A 334 -9.91 17.42 -23.57
CA GLU A 334 -9.10 18.45 -24.22
C GLU A 334 -9.71 19.84 -24.04
N LYS A 335 -11.04 19.96 -24.22
CA LYS A 335 -11.76 21.21 -23.97
C LYS A 335 -11.54 21.73 -22.56
N ALA A 336 -11.63 20.84 -21.54
CA ALA A 336 -11.39 21.22 -20.15
C ALA A 336 -9.95 21.72 -19.93
N LEU A 337 -8.96 21.03 -20.51
CA LEU A 337 -7.57 21.44 -20.42
C LEU A 337 -7.34 22.84 -21.01
N LEU A 338 -7.95 23.12 -22.16
CA LEU A 338 -7.90 24.45 -22.80
C LEU A 338 -8.58 25.54 -21.95
N GLN A 339 -9.73 25.25 -21.33
CA GLN A 339 -10.42 26.18 -20.45
C GLN A 339 -9.57 26.51 -19.22
N ILE A 340 -8.97 25.51 -18.59
CA ILE A 340 -8.07 25.71 -17.44
C ILE A 340 -6.85 26.52 -17.85
N ALA A 341 -6.22 26.21 -18.99
CA ALA A 341 -5.06 26.92 -19.49
C ALA A 341 -5.36 28.40 -19.85
N ALA A 342 -6.54 28.68 -20.38
CA ALA A 342 -6.96 30.04 -20.71
C ALA A 342 -7.07 30.94 -19.46
N GLU A 343 -7.41 30.35 -18.32
CA GLU A 343 -7.53 31.06 -17.03
C GLU A 343 -6.25 31.06 -16.19
N ALA A 344 -5.24 30.28 -16.57
CA ALA A 344 -3.93 30.30 -15.92
C ALA A 344 -3.27 31.69 -16.16
N ASN A 345 -2.85 32.35 -15.11
CA ASN A 345 -2.22 33.68 -15.16
C ASN A 345 -0.75 33.60 -15.58
#